data_1b6c655ff0115ac00ec1da1937118ae4
#
_entry.id   1b6c655ff0115ac00ec1da1937118ae4
#
_cell.length_a   1.000
_cell.length_b   1.000
_cell.length_c   1.000
_cell.angle_alpha   90.00
_cell.angle_beta   90.00
_cell.angle_gamma   90.00
#
_symmetry.space_group_name_H-M   'P 1'
#
loop_
_entity.id
_entity.type
_entity.pdbx_description
1 polymer ?
#
loop_
_entity_poly.entity_id
_entity_poly.type
_entity_poly.pdbx_seq_one_letter_code
_entity_poly.pdbx_strand_id
1 'polypeptide(L)'
;MKNCNIIRTFFRSLLLQAVWNFERMQNVGFLYSIMPCLKEIYGADENRLKNAAIRHFDFFNTHPYIANTIISLTLILENEKVAPTGLPSVASEEIKSQQIKSLKLHLSGPLAAIGDTFFWARIKPFCGIIAAGYVFVRGINNINYFLVPLVFIFSYNIPHIFFRFFGFWLGLKYATDVVKIISNFKFQKISEIIRIAGIFVCIFVLVVYLMSSVKYQFIGVLLFFVSFVLIKKNVSIILVFWGLVIGCVGAGFLM
;
A
#
# COMPACT_ATOMS: atom_id res chain seq x y z
N MET A 1 21.31 15.14 9.16
CA MET A 1 20.20 14.62 10.00
C MET A 1 20.70 13.49 10.88
N LYS A 2 20.30 13.48 12.15
CA LYS A 2 20.67 12.42 13.10
C LYS A 2 19.91 11.12 12.79
N ASN A 3 20.56 9.97 12.90
CA ASN A 3 19.94 8.68 12.65
C ASN A 3 18.67 8.45 13.50
N CYS A 4 18.66 8.92 14.74
CA CYS A 4 17.51 8.79 15.64
C CYS A 4 16.24 9.50 15.07
N ASN A 5 16.36 10.67 14.46
CA ASN A 5 15.23 11.40 13.88
C ASN A 5 14.75 10.76 12.56
N ILE A 6 15.67 10.20 11.78
CA ILE A 6 15.34 9.41 10.58
C ILE A 6 14.51 8.18 10.97
N ILE A 7 14.94 7.44 12.00
CA ILE A 7 14.21 6.27 12.51
C ILE A 7 12.82 6.68 13.04
N ARG A 8 12.73 7.78 13.82
CA ARG A 8 11.45 8.30 14.29
C ARG A 8 10.53 8.67 13.14
N THR A 9 11.04 9.29 12.08
CA THR A 9 10.27 9.62 10.87
C THR A 9 9.74 8.35 10.20
N PHE A 10 10.55 7.31 10.06
CA PHE A 10 10.09 6.03 9.52
C PHE A 10 8.92 5.44 10.34
N PHE A 11 9.06 5.33 11.66
CA PHE A 11 7.98 4.78 12.49
C PHE A 11 6.72 5.66 12.47
N ARG A 12 6.86 6.99 12.48
CA ARG A 12 5.72 7.90 12.34
C ARG A 12 5.03 7.79 11.00
N SER A 13 5.74 7.46 9.93
CA SER A 13 5.17 7.26 8.60
C SER A 13 4.22 6.05 8.53
N LEU A 14 4.31 5.10 9.46
CA LEU A 14 3.35 4.01 9.56
C LEU A 14 1.93 4.53 9.88
N LEU A 15 1.84 5.68 10.54
CA LEU A 15 0.58 6.35 10.90
C LEU A 15 0.12 7.38 9.85
N LEU A 16 0.67 7.34 8.64
CA LEU A 16 0.37 8.30 7.57
C LEU A 16 -1.14 8.50 7.33
N GLN A 17 -1.93 7.44 7.44
CA GLN A 17 -3.37 7.46 7.22
C GLN A 17 -4.21 7.59 8.50
N ALA A 18 -3.58 7.65 9.68
CA ALA A 18 -4.32 7.68 10.95
C ALA A 18 -5.21 8.94 11.11
N VAL A 19 -4.84 10.03 10.42
CA VAL A 19 -5.57 11.32 10.44
C VAL A 19 -5.88 11.74 9.01
N TRP A 20 -6.52 10.84 8.26
CA TRP A 20 -6.97 11.12 6.90
C TRP A 20 -8.19 12.06 6.90
N ASN A 21 -8.23 13.01 5.96
CA ASN A 21 -9.34 13.95 5.84
C ASN A 21 -9.72 14.19 4.36
N PHE A 22 -10.94 14.63 4.11
CA PHE A 22 -11.45 14.82 2.75
C PHE A 22 -10.83 16.02 2.02
N GLU A 23 -10.40 17.05 2.74
CA GLU A 23 -9.89 18.28 2.12
C GLU A 23 -8.49 18.12 1.54
N ARG A 24 -7.58 17.51 2.32
CA ARG A 24 -6.14 17.43 2.00
C ARG A 24 -5.54 16.03 2.15
N MET A 25 -6.39 15.03 2.29
CA MET A 25 -6.08 13.59 2.34
C MET A 25 -5.10 13.20 3.44
N GLN A 26 -3.84 12.93 3.11
CA GLN A 26 -2.81 12.41 4.01
C GLN A 26 -1.87 13.50 4.56
N ASN A 27 -2.19 14.78 4.37
CA ASN A 27 -1.32 15.91 4.69
C ASN A 27 -0.87 15.95 6.15
N VAL A 28 -1.80 15.73 7.11
CA VAL A 28 -1.49 15.74 8.55
C VAL A 28 -0.53 14.60 8.90
N GLY A 29 -0.80 13.40 8.39
CA GLY A 29 0.08 12.25 8.60
C GLY A 29 1.46 12.43 7.96
N PHE A 30 1.54 13.09 6.80
CA PHE A 30 2.80 13.44 6.16
C PHE A 30 3.61 14.39 7.03
N LEU A 31 3.02 15.52 7.46
CA LEU A 31 3.68 16.48 8.33
C LEU A 31 4.10 15.85 9.67
N TYR A 32 3.22 15.07 10.29
CA TYR A 32 3.53 14.34 11.52
C TYR A 32 4.76 13.44 11.35
N SER A 33 4.86 12.77 10.20
CA SER A 33 5.96 11.86 9.92
C SER A 33 7.31 12.57 9.85
N ILE A 34 7.40 13.69 9.12
CA ILE A 34 8.67 14.40 8.87
C ILE A 34 9.06 15.39 9.97
N MET A 35 8.15 15.72 10.88
CA MET A 35 8.35 16.73 11.93
C MET A 35 9.62 16.53 12.77
N PRO A 36 10.04 15.29 13.15
CA PRO A 36 11.29 15.11 13.90
C PRO A 36 12.53 15.63 13.16
N CYS A 37 12.58 15.40 11.85
CA CYS A 37 13.69 15.89 11.03
C CYS A 37 13.57 17.40 10.74
N LEU A 38 12.37 17.93 10.52
CA LEU A 38 12.16 19.37 10.36
C LEU A 38 12.62 20.15 11.59
N LYS A 39 12.30 19.68 12.79
CA LYS A 39 12.79 20.29 14.05
C LYS A 39 14.31 20.24 14.18
N GLU A 40 14.97 19.22 13.65
CA GLU A 40 16.43 19.17 13.63
C GLU A 40 17.03 20.15 12.63
N ILE A 41 16.41 20.28 11.44
CA ILE A 41 16.91 21.14 10.36
C ILE A 41 16.71 22.62 10.69
N TYR A 42 15.54 22.97 11.24
CA TYR A 42 15.09 24.35 11.41
C TYR A 42 14.92 24.78 12.88
N GLY A 43 15.14 23.89 13.85
CA GLY A 43 14.78 24.10 15.26
C GLY A 43 15.38 25.33 15.94
N ALA A 44 16.43 25.93 15.36
CA ALA A 44 17.01 27.21 15.82
C ALA A 44 16.25 28.44 15.29
N ASP A 45 15.37 28.27 14.31
CA ASP A 45 14.61 29.34 13.65
C ASP A 45 13.13 28.95 13.57
N GLU A 46 12.34 29.47 14.51
CA GLU A 46 10.91 29.15 14.60
C GLU A 46 10.12 29.57 13.34
N ASN A 47 10.50 30.69 12.72
CA ASN A 47 9.81 31.20 11.53
C ASN A 47 10.05 30.26 10.33
N ARG A 48 11.27 29.81 10.14
CA ARG A 48 11.60 28.84 9.08
C ARG A 48 10.95 27.47 9.35
N LEU A 49 10.93 27.00 10.60
CA LEU A 49 10.23 25.78 10.97
C LEU A 49 8.72 25.88 10.69
N LYS A 50 8.10 27.03 11.04
CA LYS A 50 6.69 27.29 10.76
C LYS A 50 6.40 27.27 9.25
N ASN A 51 7.21 27.95 8.45
CA ASN A 51 7.07 27.98 7.00
C ASN A 51 7.25 26.58 6.39
N ALA A 52 8.23 25.81 6.87
CA ALA A 52 8.41 24.42 6.48
C ALA A 52 7.19 23.57 6.83
N ALA A 53 6.62 23.71 8.03
CA ALA A 53 5.42 22.99 8.42
C ALA A 53 4.21 23.34 7.53
N ILE A 54 4.00 24.62 7.22
CA ILE A 54 2.90 25.10 6.37
C ILE A 54 3.00 24.47 4.96
N ARG A 55 4.19 24.47 4.31
CA ARG A 55 4.36 23.88 2.96
C ARG A 55 4.13 22.37 2.93
N HIS A 56 4.27 21.67 4.06
CA HIS A 56 3.97 20.25 4.16
C HIS A 56 2.54 19.95 4.60
N PHE A 57 1.78 20.97 4.97
CA PHE A 57 0.36 20.87 5.27
C PHE A 57 -0.53 20.98 4.02
N ASP A 58 0.06 21.16 2.84
CA ASP A 58 -0.62 21.12 1.54
C ASP A 58 -1.15 19.72 1.22
N PHE A 59 -2.05 19.66 0.25
CA PHE A 59 -2.63 18.40 -0.26
C PHE A 59 -1.54 17.36 -0.54
N PHE A 60 -1.75 16.16 -0.02
CA PHE A 60 -0.91 15.01 -0.27
C PHE A 60 -1.73 13.74 -0.26
N ASN A 61 -1.67 12.96 -1.34
CA ASN A 61 -2.33 11.66 -1.42
C ASN A 61 -1.54 10.72 -2.32
N THR A 62 -1.13 9.58 -1.77
CA THR A 62 -0.47 8.51 -2.52
C THR A 62 -0.71 7.16 -1.81
N HIS A 63 -0.28 6.07 -2.46
CA HIS A 63 -0.38 4.75 -1.82
C HIS A 63 0.51 4.68 -0.57
N PRO A 64 -0.03 4.32 0.61
CA PRO A 64 0.66 4.45 1.90
C PRO A 64 1.94 3.60 2.02
N TYR A 65 2.05 2.51 1.26
CA TYR A 65 3.22 1.63 1.34
C TYR A 65 4.41 2.11 0.50
N ILE A 66 4.18 3.02 -0.44
CA ILE A 66 5.23 3.63 -1.27
C ILE A 66 5.46 5.10 -0.89
N ALA A 67 4.57 5.70 -0.11
CA ALA A 67 4.68 7.09 0.35
C ALA A 67 6.04 7.41 1.00
N ASN A 68 6.65 6.42 1.63
CA ASN A 68 7.93 6.57 2.31
C ASN A 68 9.07 7.00 1.38
N THR A 69 8.98 6.70 0.09
CA THR A 69 9.91 7.23 -0.92
C THR A 69 9.79 8.75 -1.06
N ILE A 70 8.56 9.29 -1.09
CA ILE A 70 8.34 10.73 -1.18
C ILE A 70 8.75 11.41 0.14
N ILE A 71 8.45 10.79 1.28
CA ILE A 71 8.86 11.27 2.60
C ILE A 71 10.38 11.44 2.66
N SER A 72 11.13 10.41 2.30
CA SER A 72 12.60 10.45 2.34
C SER A 72 13.21 11.45 1.36
N LEU A 73 12.68 11.54 0.15
CA LEU A 73 13.09 12.57 -0.83
C LEU A 73 12.84 13.98 -0.32
N THR A 74 11.68 14.20 0.27
CA THR A 74 11.35 15.49 0.87
C THR A 74 12.34 15.87 1.97
N LEU A 75 12.76 14.91 2.80
CA LEU A 75 13.77 15.16 3.84
C LEU A 75 15.14 15.53 3.26
N ILE A 76 15.54 14.92 2.15
CA ILE A 76 16.80 15.30 1.47
C ILE A 76 16.71 16.73 0.99
N LEU A 77 15.64 17.11 0.27
CA LEU A 77 15.45 18.49 -0.20
C LEU A 77 15.37 19.49 0.94
N GLU A 78 14.72 19.15 2.07
CA GLU A 78 14.69 20.01 3.24
C GLU A 78 16.07 20.22 3.88
N ASN A 79 16.91 19.18 3.86
CA ASN A 79 18.25 19.25 4.43
C ASN A 79 19.30 19.91 3.50
N GLU A 80 19.00 20.01 2.20
CA GLU A 80 19.87 20.71 1.27
C GLU A 80 19.92 22.22 1.59
N LYS A 81 21.13 22.73 1.72
CA LYS A 81 21.35 24.19 1.82
C LYS A 81 21.16 24.75 0.40
N VAL A 82 19.95 25.17 0.07
CA VAL A 82 19.71 25.89 -1.17
C VAL A 82 20.27 27.31 -1.01
N ALA A 83 21.49 27.48 -1.47
CA ALA A 83 22.00 28.79 -1.79
C ALA A 83 22.65 28.70 -3.17
N PRO A 84 21.99 29.14 -4.23
CA PRO A 84 22.74 29.79 -5.28
C PRO A 84 23.43 31.00 -4.59
N THR A 85 24.74 30.97 -4.56
CA THR A 85 25.54 32.07 -4.07
C THR A 85 25.05 33.38 -4.72
N GLY A 86 24.45 34.28 -3.90
CA GLY A 86 23.97 35.57 -4.38
C GLY A 86 22.48 35.87 -4.33
N LEU A 87 21.60 34.91 -4.04
CA LEU A 87 20.16 35.17 -3.90
C LEU A 87 19.79 35.54 -2.45
N PRO A 88 18.84 36.47 -2.23
CA PRO A 88 18.28 36.73 -0.91
C PRO A 88 17.72 35.46 -0.27
N SER A 89 17.84 35.31 1.03
CA SER A 89 17.39 34.14 1.77
C SER A 89 15.91 33.77 1.53
N VAL A 90 15.06 34.76 1.33
CA VAL A 90 13.62 34.63 1.05
C VAL A 90 13.40 33.98 -0.32
N ALA A 91 14.10 34.43 -1.37
CA ALA A 91 13.97 33.86 -2.71
C ALA A 91 14.45 32.39 -2.75
N SER A 92 15.49 32.06 -1.98
CA SER A 92 15.99 30.69 -1.89
C SER A 92 15.00 29.73 -1.19
N GLU A 93 14.29 30.19 -0.16
CA GLU A 93 13.23 29.37 0.51
C GLU A 93 12.00 29.18 -0.40
N GLU A 94 11.68 30.17 -1.21
CA GLU A 94 10.56 30.09 -2.15
C GLU A 94 10.84 29.08 -3.28
N ILE A 95 12.05 29.10 -3.85
CA ILE A 95 12.52 28.11 -4.82
C ILE A 95 12.46 26.69 -4.22
N LYS A 96 12.96 26.50 -3.00
CA LYS A 96 12.92 25.24 -2.27
C LYS A 96 11.46 24.76 -2.09
N SER A 97 10.58 25.65 -1.67
CA SER A 97 9.16 25.35 -1.48
C SER A 97 8.50 24.86 -2.77
N GLN A 98 8.78 25.52 -3.90
CA GLN A 98 8.26 25.14 -5.21
C GLN A 98 8.83 23.80 -5.67
N GLN A 99 10.11 23.53 -5.46
CA GLN A 99 10.74 22.26 -5.80
C GLN A 99 10.10 21.09 -5.03
N ILE A 100 9.92 21.23 -3.71
CA ILE A 100 9.29 20.23 -2.86
C ILE A 100 7.83 19.99 -3.27
N LYS A 101 7.08 21.06 -3.52
CA LYS A 101 5.68 20.99 -3.97
C LYS A 101 5.57 20.27 -5.31
N SER A 102 6.40 20.64 -6.26
CA SER A 102 6.48 19.99 -7.58
C SER A 102 6.81 18.50 -7.47
N LEU A 103 7.83 18.14 -6.68
CA LEU A 103 8.20 16.74 -6.45
C LEU A 103 7.05 15.94 -5.86
N LYS A 104 6.40 16.43 -4.79
CA LYS A 104 5.25 15.76 -4.17
C LYS A 104 4.14 15.54 -5.19
N LEU A 105 3.80 16.58 -5.98
CA LEU A 105 2.72 16.51 -6.95
C LEU A 105 3.02 15.51 -8.08
N HIS A 106 4.23 15.56 -8.66
CA HIS A 106 4.61 14.70 -9.78
C HIS A 106 4.76 13.23 -9.40
N LEU A 107 5.15 12.92 -8.15
CA LEU A 107 5.36 11.54 -7.72
C LEU A 107 4.11 10.91 -7.09
N SER A 108 3.22 11.69 -6.48
CA SER A 108 2.08 11.15 -5.74
C SER A 108 1.16 10.30 -6.61
N GLY A 109 0.76 10.79 -7.78
CA GLY A 109 -0.14 10.10 -8.70
C GLY A 109 0.44 8.80 -9.26
N PRO A 110 1.61 8.82 -9.92
CA PRO A 110 2.24 7.61 -10.45
C PRO A 110 2.50 6.55 -9.37
N LEU A 111 3.00 6.95 -8.20
CA LEU A 111 3.25 6.02 -7.10
C LEU A 111 1.94 5.47 -6.50
N ALA A 112 0.86 6.28 -6.44
CA ALA A 112 -0.44 5.78 -6.07
C ALA A 112 -0.91 4.67 -7.01
N ALA A 113 -0.88 4.91 -8.33
CA ALA A 113 -1.30 3.94 -9.34
C ALA A 113 -0.51 2.62 -9.26
N ILE A 114 0.82 2.71 -9.10
CA ILE A 114 1.68 1.54 -8.92
C ILE A 114 1.28 0.80 -7.63
N GLY A 115 1.14 1.51 -6.52
CA GLY A 115 0.81 0.94 -5.23
C GLY A 115 -0.55 0.25 -5.21
N ASP A 116 -1.58 0.90 -5.74
CA ASP A 116 -2.94 0.37 -5.81
C ASP A 116 -2.99 -0.91 -6.64
N THR A 117 -2.34 -0.89 -7.81
CA THR A 117 -2.29 -2.07 -8.69
C THR A 117 -1.50 -3.22 -8.05
N PHE A 118 -0.36 -2.92 -7.44
CA PHE A 118 0.53 -3.95 -6.92
C PHE A 118 0.02 -4.54 -5.60
N PHE A 119 -0.31 -3.69 -4.61
CA PHE A 119 -0.72 -4.17 -3.29
C PHE A 119 -2.19 -4.54 -3.22
N TRP A 120 -3.09 -3.66 -3.66
CA TRP A 120 -4.52 -3.88 -3.46
C TRP A 120 -5.12 -4.80 -4.52
N ALA A 121 -4.70 -4.66 -5.78
CA ALA A 121 -5.27 -5.48 -6.84
C ALA A 121 -4.53 -6.82 -7.06
N ARG A 122 -3.32 -7.03 -6.51
CA ARG A 122 -2.56 -8.29 -6.69
C ARG A 122 -2.18 -8.97 -5.38
N ILE A 123 -1.36 -8.33 -4.54
CA ILE A 123 -0.86 -8.98 -3.31
C ILE A 123 -2.01 -9.32 -2.36
N LYS A 124 -2.92 -8.40 -2.09
CA LYS A 124 -4.01 -8.61 -1.14
C LYS A 124 -4.93 -9.77 -1.53
N PRO A 125 -5.46 -9.87 -2.77
CA PRO A 125 -6.21 -11.04 -3.20
C PRO A 125 -5.40 -12.33 -3.17
N PHE A 126 -4.12 -12.30 -3.57
CA PHE A 126 -3.24 -13.47 -3.53
C PHE A 126 -3.07 -14.01 -2.11
N CYS A 127 -2.85 -13.14 -1.12
CA CYS A 127 -2.79 -13.54 0.29
C CYS A 127 -4.13 -14.13 0.78
N GLY A 128 -5.26 -13.58 0.31
CA GLY A 128 -6.58 -14.15 0.59
C GLY A 128 -6.75 -15.57 0.03
N ILE A 129 -6.28 -15.81 -1.20
CA ILE A 129 -6.31 -17.13 -1.84
C ILE A 129 -5.43 -18.13 -1.07
N ILE A 130 -4.24 -17.72 -0.61
CA ILE A 130 -3.36 -18.56 0.22
C ILE A 130 -4.06 -18.93 1.53
N ALA A 131 -4.66 -17.96 2.22
CA ALA A 131 -5.36 -18.22 3.48
C ALA A 131 -6.57 -19.14 3.28
N ALA A 132 -7.36 -18.93 2.22
CA ALA A 132 -8.46 -19.80 1.85
C ALA A 132 -7.96 -21.22 1.50
N GLY A 133 -6.89 -21.32 0.71
CA GLY A 133 -6.27 -22.60 0.36
C GLY A 133 -5.82 -23.40 1.58
N TYR A 134 -5.29 -22.73 2.61
CA TYR A 134 -4.94 -23.37 3.88
C TYR A 134 -6.17 -24.02 4.54
N VAL A 135 -7.33 -23.34 4.53
CA VAL A 135 -8.59 -23.89 5.06
C VAL A 135 -8.97 -25.16 4.31
N PHE A 136 -8.91 -25.13 2.97
CA PHE A 136 -9.28 -26.28 2.14
C PHE A 136 -8.37 -27.49 2.34
N VAL A 137 -7.05 -27.28 2.36
CA VAL A 137 -6.08 -28.38 2.50
C VAL A 137 -6.18 -29.07 3.87
N ARG A 138 -6.42 -28.33 4.92
CA ARG A 138 -6.53 -28.89 6.30
C ARG A 138 -7.89 -29.49 6.58
N GLY A 139 -8.94 -29.08 5.87
CA GLY A 139 -10.31 -29.41 6.18
C GLY A 139 -10.84 -28.70 7.43
N ILE A 140 -12.15 -28.52 7.51
CA ILE A 140 -12.78 -27.73 8.59
C ILE A 140 -12.54 -28.32 9.97
N ASN A 141 -12.52 -29.66 10.08
CA ASN A 141 -12.39 -30.36 11.36
C ASN A 141 -10.95 -30.35 11.95
N ASN A 142 -9.93 -30.12 11.10
CA ASN A 142 -8.53 -30.16 11.50
C ASN A 142 -7.85 -28.78 11.44
N ILE A 143 -8.64 -27.72 11.28
CA ILE A 143 -8.10 -26.38 11.11
C ILE A 143 -7.88 -25.72 12.48
N ASN A 144 -6.71 -25.12 12.64
CA ASN A 144 -6.51 -24.17 13.72
C ASN A 144 -7.00 -22.80 13.24
N TYR A 145 -8.19 -22.40 13.68
CA TYR A 145 -8.84 -21.15 13.29
C TYR A 145 -7.98 -19.90 13.54
N PHE A 146 -7.09 -19.92 14.54
CA PHE A 146 -6.15 -18.81 14.81
C PHE A 146 -5.07 -18.68 13.72
N LEU A 147 -4.70 -19.76 13.03
CA LEU A 147 -3.68 -19.71 12.00
C LEU A 147 -4.19 -19.07 10.70
N VAL A 148 -5.48 -19.14 10.39
CA VAL A 148 -6.03 -18.56 9.15
C VAL A 148 -5.80 -17.06 9.07
N PRO A 149 -6.24 -16.24 10.06
CA PRO A 149 -5.95 -14.82 10.03
C PRO A 149 -4.45 -14.52 10.12
N LEU A 150 -3.67 -15.32 10.85
CA LEU A 150 -2.22 -15.14 10.93
C LEU A 150 -1.54 -15.36 9.58
N VAL A 151 -1.91 -16.41 8.83
CA VAL A 151 -1.41 -16.64 7.47
C VAL A 151 -1.69 -15.44 6.58
N PHE A 152 -2.91 -14.89 6.60
CA PHE A 152 -3.25 -13.69 5.84
C PHE A 152 -2.45 -12.48 6.31
N ILE A 153 -2.42 -12.22 7.62
CA ILE A 153 -1.73 -11.06 8.21
C ILE A 153 -0.24 -11.09 7.87
N PHE A 154 0.44 -12.21 8.06
CA PHE A 154 1.87 -12.29 7.79
C PHE A 154 2.18 -12.22 6.29
N SER A 155 1.45 -12.97 5.46
CA SER A 155 1.67 -12.97 4.01
C SER A 155 1.45 -11.58 3.38
N TYR A 156 0.53 -10.78 3.91
CA TYR A 156 0.25 -9.42 3.44
C TYR A 156 1.19 -8.36 4.05
N ASN A 157 1.44 -8.44 5.36
CA ASN A 157 2.20 -7.39 6.05
C ASN A 157 3.71 -7.45 5.79
N ILE A 158 4.28 -8.64 5.58
CA ILE A 158 5.72 -8.77 5.27
C ILE A 158 6.08 -8.00 4.00
N PRO A 159 5.43 -8.20 2.83
CA PRO A 159 5.72 -7.41 1.64
C PRO A 159 5.53 -5.91 1.85
N HIS A 160 4.45 -5.47 2.50
CA HIS A 160 4.18 -4.05 2.62
C HIS A 160 5.18 -3.33 3.55
N ILE A 161 5.59 -3.97 4.66
CA ILE A 161 6.61 -3.41 5.56
C ILE A 161 7.97 -3.34 4.82
N PHE A 162 8.31 -4.39 4.07
CA PHE A 162 9.50 -4.40 3.24
C PHE A 162 9.54 -3.23 2.25
N PHE A 163 8.46 -2.99 1.51
CA PHE A 163 8.40 -1.90 0.54
C PHE A 163 8.40 -0.51 1.21
N ARG A 164 7.80 -0.34 2.38
CA ARG A 164 7.91 0.89 3.15
C ARG A 164 9.36 1.18 3.55
N PHE A 165 10.06 0.18 4.08
CA PHE A 165 11.45 0.30 4.47
C PHE A 165 12.35 0.53 3.25
N PHE A 166 12.18 -0.28 2.22
CA PHE A 166 12.98 -0.21 0.99
C PHE A 166 12.82 1.14 0.28
N GLY A 167 11.58 1.63 0.11
CA GLY A 167 11.30 2.93 -0.50
C GLY A 167 11.90 4.10 0.31
N PHE A 168 11.81 4.02 1.65
CA PHE A 168 12.41 5.03 2.53
C PHE A 168 13.95 5.04 2.41
N TRP A 169 14.56 3.87 2.44
CA TRP A 169 16.01 3.73 2.29
C TRP A 169 16.50 4.18 0.91
N LEU A 170 15.80 3.80 -0.17
CA LEU A 170 16.14 4.23 -1.53
C LEU A 170 16.13 5.74 -1.67
N GLY A 171 15.08 6.41 -1.16
CA GLY A 171 14.99 7.87 -1.25
C GLY A 171 16.12 8.57 -0.47
N LEU A 172 16.47 8.07 0.72
CA LEU A 172 17.61 8.62 1.48
C LEU A 172 18.96 8.42 0.78
N LYS A 173 19.15 7.29 0.09
CA LYS A 173 20.43 6.93 -0.52
C LYS A 173 20.64 7.58 -1.89
N TYR A 174 19.60 7.62 -2.72
CA TYR A 174 19.71 7.99 -4.14
C TYR A 174 19.08 9.33 -4.47
N ALA A 175 18.47 10.00 -3.50
CA ALA A 175 17.81 11.29 -3.70
C ALA A 175 16.91 11.29 -4.96
N THR A 176 17.07 12.26 -5.84
CA THR A 176 16.25 12.39 -7.06
C THR A 176 16.40 11.23 -8.06
N ASP A 177 17.52 10.50 -8.04
CA ASP A 177 17.73 9.32 -8.92
C ASP A 177 16.82 8.14 -8.57
N VAL A 178 16.23 8.14 -7.37
CA VAL A 178 15.25 7.12 -6.97
C VAL A 178 14.07 7.03 -7.94
N VAL A 179 13.69 8.13 -8.58
CA VAL A 179 12.62 8.15 -9.60
C VAL A 179 12.96 7.22 -10.77
N LYS A 180 14.21 7.28 -11.27
CA LYS A 180 14.71 6.38 -12.32
C LYS A 180 14.76 4.93 -11.84
N ILE A 181 15.17 4.70 -10.60
CA ILE A 181 15.22 3.35 -10.03
C ILE A 181 13.83 2.74 -9.96
N ILE A 182 12.83 3.51 -9.47
CA ILE A 182 11.44 3.05 -9.37
C ILE A 182 10.82 2.83 -10.75
N SER A 183 11.07 3.73 -11.72
CA SER A 183 10.56 3.57 -13.10
C SER A 183 11.15 2.33 -13.79
N ASN A 184 12.39 1.97 -13.50
CA ASN A 184 13.05 0.77 -14.01
C ASN A 184 12.64 -0.51 -13.28
N PHE A 185 12.02 -0.39 -12.09
CA PHE A 185 11.55 -1.55 -11.36
C PHE A 185 10.33 -2.15 -12.07
N LYS A 186 10.45 -3.38 -12.50
CA LYS A 186 9.45 -4.07 -13.34
C LYS A 186 8.20 -4.48 -12.54
N PHE A 187 7.54 -3.50 -11.87
CA PHE A 187 6.32 -3.74 -11.08
C PHE A 187 5.24 -4.49 -11.86
N GLN A 188 5.02 -4.11 -13.13
CA GLN A 188 4.04 -4.79 -13.98
C GLN A 188 4.37 -6.27 -14.17
N LYS A 189 5.65 -6.61 -14.45
CA LYS A 189 6.06 -8.00 -14.63
C LYS A 189 5.87 -8.82 -13.35
N ILE A 190 6.26 -8.27 -12.20
CA ILE A 190 6.07 -8.93 -10.89
C ILE A 190 4.57 -9.08 -10.59
N SER A 191 3.78 -8.05 -10.86
CA SER A 191 2.32 -8.07 -10.70
C SER A 191 1.67 -9.19 -11.54
N GLU A 192 2.12 -9.41 -12.78
CA GLU A 192 1.63 -10.50 -13.63
C GLU A 192 2.07 -11.88 -13.12
N ILE A 193 3.29 -12.02 -12.62
CA ILE A 193 3.74 -13.27 -11.99
C ILE A 193 2.85 -13.61 -10.78
N ILE A 194 2.55 -12.64 -9.92
CA ILE A 194 1.68 -12.84 -8.76
C ILE A 194 0.26 -13.23 -9.21
N ARG A 195 -0.27 -12.59 -10.26
CA ARG A 195 -1.58 -12.94 -10.84
C ARG A 195 -1.60 -14.38 -11.33
N ILE A 196 -0.60 -14.79 -12.12
CA ILE A 196 -0.50 -16.15 -12.65
C ILE A 196 -0.37 -17.16 -11.51
N ALA A 197 0.50 -16.91 -10.53
CA ALA A 197 0.65 -17.75 -9.35
C ALA A 197 -0.68 -17.89 -8.58
N GLY A 198 -1.43 -16.80 -8.42
CA GLY A 198 -2.77 -16.83 -7.81
C GLY A 198 -3.75 -17.73 -8.56
N ILE A 199 -3.75 -17.68 -9.91
CA ILE A 199 -4.57 -18.57 -10.74
C ILE A 199 -4.19 -20.03 -10.51
N PHE A 200 -2.89 -20.35 -10.49
CA PHE A 200 -2.44 -21.73 -10.23
C PHE A 200 -2.85 -22.22 -8.85
N VAL A 201 -2.74 -21.38 -7.81
CA VAL A 201 -3.22 -21.74 -6.46
C VAL A 201 -4.73 -21.97 -6.45
N CYS A 202 -5.52 -21.12 -7.14
CA CYS A 202 -6.97 -21.32 -7.27
C CYS A 202 -7.30 -22.66 -7.96
N ILE A 203 -6.60 -23.00 -9.06
CA ILE A 203 -6.80 -24.27 -9.76
C ILE A 203 -6.41 -25.44 -8.85
N PHE A 204 -5.29 -25.35 -8.15
CA PHE A 204 -4.87 -26.37 -7.19
C PHE A 204 -5.92 -26.59 -6.10
N VAL A 205 -6.42 -25.52 -5.48
CA VAL A 205 -7.47 -25.60 -4.46
C VAL A 205 -8.75 -26.22 -5.03
N LEU A 206 -9.12 -25.86 -6.26
CA LEU A 206 -10.28 -26.45 -6.94
C LEU A 206 -10.10 -27.96 -7.17
N VAL A 207 -8.92 -28.39 -7.63
CA VAL A 207 -8.61 -29.82 -7.83
C VAL A 207 -8.68 -30.56 -6.50
N VAL A 208 -8.07 -30.05 -5.44
CA VAL A 208 -8.14 -30.66 -4.10
C VAL A 208 -9.59 -30.76 -3.63
N TYR A 209 -10.40 -29.70 -3.85
CA TYR A 209 -11.83 -29.73 -3.53
C TYR A 209 -12.58 -30.78 -4.29
N LEU A 210 -12.34 -30.94 -5.60
CA LEU A 210 -13.00 -31.97 -6.43
C LEU A 210 -12.57 -33.39 -6.06
N MET A 211 -11.35 -33.58 -5.54
CA MET A 211 -10.86 -34.88 -5.07
C MET A 211 -11.33 -35.21 -3.65
N SER A 212 -11.83 -34.19 -2.91
CA SER A 212 -12.36 -34.41 -1.56
C SER A 212 -13.77 -35.07 -1.64
N SER A 213 -14.08 -35.95 -0.71
CA SER A 213 -15.40 -36.64 -0.62
C SER A 213 -16.46 -35.73 0.03
N VAL A 214 -16.56 -34.47 -0.39
CA VAL A 214 -17.52 -33.53 0.17
C VAL A 214 -18.90 -33.74 -0.46
N LYS A 215 -19.91 -33.94 0.38
CA LYS A 215 -21.30 -34.30 -0.03
C LYS A 215 -21.90 -33.35 -1.08
N TYR A 216 -21.51 -32.09 -1.10
CA TYR A 216 -22.10 -31.03 -1.96
C TYR A 216 -21.11 -30.40 -2.95
N GLN A 217 -20.04 -31.13 -3.31
CA GLN A 217 -19.02 -30.60 -4.22
C GLN A 217 -19.56 -30.13 -5.58
N PHE A 218 -20.56 -30.85 -6.13
CA PHE A 218 -21.19 -30.48 -7.39
C PHE A 218 -21.95 -29.15 -7.31
N ILE A 219 -22.57 -28.85 -6.15
CA ILE A 219 -23.25 -27.57 -5.93
C ILE A 219 -22.23 -26.45 -5.93
N GLY A 220 -21.07 -26.58 -5.28
CA GLY A 220 -20.01 -25.61 -5.29
C GLY A 220 -19.48 -25.31 -6.71
N VAL A 221 -19.27 -26.34 -7.51
CA VAL A 221 -18.86 -26.19 -8.92
C VAL A 221 -19.93 -25.49 -9.74
N LEU A 222 -21.21 -25.87 -9.58
CA LEU A 222 -22.33 -25.23 -10.26
C LEU A 222 -22.40 -23.73 -9.89
N LEU A 223 -22.33 -23.39 -8.62
CA LEU A 223 -22.34 -22.01 -8.13
C LEU A 223 -21.16 -21.19 -8.70
N PHE A 224 -19.97 -21.81 -8.82
CA PHE A 224 -18.82 -21.16 -9.46
C PHE A 224 -19.12 -20.83 -10.93
N PHE A 225 -19.63 -21.78 -11.72
CA PHE A 225 -19.96 -21.54 -13.13
C PHE A 225 -21.08 -20.53 -13.30
N VAL A 226 -22.14 -20.59 -12.49
CA VAL A 226 -23.22 -19.61 -12.50
C VAL A 226 -22.69 -18.20 -12.21
N SER A 227 -21.85 -18.07 -11.17
CA SER A 227 -21.23 -16.79 -10.81
C SER A 227 -20.34 -16.26 -11.94
N PHE A 228 -19.54 -17.13 -12.56
CA PHE A 228 -18.70 -16.78 -13.70
C PHE A 228 -19.53 -16.27 -14.89
N VAL A 229 -20.63 -16.96 -15.24
CA VAL A 229 -21.51 -16.54 -16.33
C VAL A 229 -22.20 -15.21 -16.01
N LEU A 230 -22.66 -15.00 -14.77
CA LEU A 230 -23.29 -13.74 -14.35
C LEU A 230 -22.30 -12.56 -14.43
N ILE A 231 -21.06 -12.74 -13.96
CA ILE A 231 -20.01 -11.71 -14.05
C ILE A 231 -19.67 -11.43 -15.53
N LYS A 232 -19.59 -12.46 -16.39
CA LYS A 232 -19.36 -12.29 -17.82
C LYS A 232 -20.49 -11.54 -18.51
N LYS A 233 -21.71 -11.63 -17.99
CA LYS A 233 -22.89 -10.86 -18.45
C LYS A 233 -22.97 -9.47 -17.81
N ASN A 234 -21.89 -8.95 -17.23
CA ASN A 234 -21.82 -7.63 -16.58
C ASN A 234 -22.74 -7.45 -15.36
N VAL A 235 -23.19 -8.56 -14.73
CA VAL A 235 -23.86 -8.45 -13.43
C VAL A 235 -22.83 -8.00 -12.39
N SER A 236 -23.23 -7.05 -11.53
CA SER A 236 -22.34 -6.52 -10.49
C SER A 236 -21.78 -7.65 -9.62
N ILE A 237 -20.45 -7.66 -9.43
CA ILE A 237 -19.75 -8.61 -8.56
C ILE A 237 -20.32 -8.57 -7.14
N ILE A 238 -20.75 -7.38 -6.67
CA ILE A 238 -21.36 -7.20 -5.35
C ILE A 238 -22.68 -7.96 -5.25
N LEU A 239 -23.52 -7.90 -6.29
CA LEU A 239 -24.79 -8.64 -6.33
C LEU A 239 -24.55 -10.16 -6.37
N VAL A 240 -23.60 -10.62 -7.16
CA VAL A 240 -23.22 -12.04 -7.20
C VAL A 240 -22.72 -12.51 -5.84
N PHE A 241 -21.84 -11.74 -5.19
CA PHE A 241 -21.33 -12.04 -3.86
C PHE A 241 -22.45 -12.16 -2.82
N TRP A 242 -23.34 -11.16 -2.71
CA TRP A 242 -24.43 -11.21 -1.76
C TRP A 242 -25.45 -12.30 -2.08
N GLY A 243 -25.70 -12.58 -3.35
CA GLY A 243 -26.52 -13.70 -3.77
C GLY A 243 -25.96 -15.04 -3.30
N LEU A 244 -24.64 -15.26 -3.41
CA LEU A 244 -23.97 -16.44 -2.88
C LEU A 244 -24.06 -16.52 -1.35
N VAL A 245 -23.79 -15.42 -0.64
CA VAL A 245 -23.85 -15.37 0.83
C VAL A 245 -25.27 -15.71 1.33
N ILE A 246 -26.29 -15.05 0.78
CA ILE A 246 -27.69 -15.28 1.17
C ILE A 246 -28.12 -16.71 0.84
N GLY A 247 -27.74 -17.21 -0.35
CA GLY A 247 -28.02 -18.60 -0.77
C GLY A 247 -27.35 -19.63 0.14
N CYS A 248 -26.09 -19.44 0.52
CA CYS A 248 -25.39 -20.36 1.43
C CYS A 248 -25.96 -20.31 2.86
N VAL A 249 -26.29 -19.12 3.37
CA VAL A 249 -26.91 -18.96 4.70
C VAL A 249 -28.30 -19.58 4.70
N GLY A 250 -29.13 -19.31 3.67
CA GLY A 250 -30.46 -19.90 3.55
C GLY A 250 -30.42 -21.43 3.46
N ALA A 251 -29.48 -22.00 2.70
CA ALA A 251 -29.30 -23.46 2.64
C ALA A 251 -28.84 -24.04 3.99
N GLY A 252 -28.00 -23.33 4.75
CA GLY A 252 -27.57 -23.75 6.09
C GLY A 252 -28.69 -23.77 7.14
N PHE A 253 -29.72 -22.98 6.97
CA PHE A 253 -30.93 -23.03 7.84
C PHE A 253 -31.92 -24.14 7.45
N LEU A 254 -31.79 -24.71 6.26
CA LEU A 254 -32.66 -25.81 5.75
C LEU A 254 -32.05 -27.21 5.95
N MET A 255 -30.80 -27.29 6.41
CA MET A 255 -30.06 -28.52 6.71
C MET A 255 -29.86 -28.71 8.22
#